data_465ad2ffc2940549a71f6493b14f817e
#
_entry.id   465ad2ffc2940549a71f6493b14f817e
#
_cell.length_a   1.000
_cell.length_b   1.000
_cell.length_c   1.000
_cell.angle_alpha   90.00
_cell.angle_beta   90.00
_cell.angle_gamma   90.00
#
_symmetry.space_group_name_H-M   'P 1'
#
loop_
_entity.id
_entity.type
_entity.pdbx_description
1 polymer ?
#
loop_
_entity_poly.entity_id
_entity_poly.type
_entity_poly.pdbx_seq_one_letter_code
_entity_poly.pdbx_strand_id
1 'polypeptide(L)'
;MPDARTGYRSVFAPGLFAGQTVWVTGGGSGIGRCVAHELAALGAQVVISGRSVEKLQRVQAEIAEDGGRCIHRAFDIRDEDAVKANVASVVAESGAVHGLVNNAGGQFPAPMQAISKKGFDAVVANNLTGGFLMMRELFNQSMQQHGGAIVNMTADFRNGMPGMSHSGAARSGMSNLTMTAAYEWAAAGVRVNAVAPGWVASSGMDTYGGAMKQTIPLLKAHVPMQRLGTEAEVSAAIVFLLSPAAAFISGATLQIDGAASLGNTGVWPLAKHDKSKPFDGFHRAITPEVLK
;
A
#
# COMPACT_ATOMS: atom_id res chain seq x y z
N MET A 1 6.50 35.05 3.44
CA MET A 1 5.42 34.45 2.63
C MET A 1 4.86 33.31 3.43
N PRO A 2 3.61 33.26 3.80
CA PRO A 2 3.07 32.10 4.50
C PRO A 2 3.00 30.94 3.51
N ASP A 3 3.80 29.92 3.75
CA ASP A 3 3.74 28.65 3.04
C ASP A 3 2.56 27.84 3.59
N ALA A 4 1.36 28.25 3.24
CA ALA A 4 0.13 27.55 3.58
C ALA A 4 0.02 26.32 2.66
N ARG A 5 0.77 25.26 2.96
CA ARG A 5 0.57 23.93 2.36
C ARG A 5 -0.67 23.30 2.98
N THR A 6 -1.83 23.80 2.61
CA THR A 6 -3.11 23.23 3.02
C THR A 6 -3.52 22.16 2.01
N GLY A 7 -3.50 20.89 2.44
CA GLY A 7 -4.00 19.75 1.67
C GLY A 7 -2.95 18.99 0.84
N TYR A 8 -3.34 17.81 0.38
CA TYR A 8 -2.52 16.93 -0.46
C TYR A 8 -2.34 17.50 -1.88
N ARG A 9 -1.12 17.53 -2.39
CA ARG A 9 -0.80 17.98 -3.75
C ARG A 9 -0.71 16.79 -4.69
N SER A 10 -1.84 16.31 -5.18
CA SER A 10 -1.87 15.27 -6.20
C SER A 10 -1.51 15.82 -7.59
N VAL A 11 -0.94 14.96 -8.43
CA VAL A 11 -0.69 15.22 -9.85
C VAL A 11 -1.90 14.89 -10.73
N PHE A 12 -2.95 14.35 -10.15
CA PHE A 12 -4.19 13.99 -10.83
C PHE A 12 -5.22 15.12 -10.75
N ALA A 13 -6.17 15.09 -11.68
CA ALA A 13 -7.23 16.09 -11.73
C ALA A 13 -8.11 16.04 -10.46
N PRO A 14 -8.46 17.19 -9.87
CA PRO A 14 -9.41 17.23 -8.76
C PRO A 14 -10.74 16.54 -9.11
N GLY A 15 -11.32 15.83 -8.16
CA GLY A 15 -12.59 15.14 -8.35
C GLY A 15 -12.50 13.81 -9.13
N LEU A 16 -11.29 13.32 -9.45
CA LEU A 16 -11.09 12.07 -10.19
C LEU A 16 -11.88 10.88 -9.60
N PHE A 17 -12.04 10.82 -8.29
CA PHE A 17 -12.77 9.77 -7.57
C PHE A 17 -14.09 10.28 -6.94
N ALA A 18 -14.63 11.40 -7.44
CA ALA A 18 -15.92 11.91 -6.95
C ALA A 18 -17.04 10.86 -7.11
N GLY A 19 -17.82 10.62 -6.06
CA GLY A 19 -18.87 9.61 -6.04
C GLY A 19 -18.40 8.16 -5.86
N GLN A 20 -17.10 7.93 -5.71
CA GLN A 20 -16.56 6.59 -5.49
C GLN A 20 -16.23 6.34 -4.01
N THR A 21 -16.45 5.12 -3.55
CA THR A 21 -15.98 4.61 -2.25
C THR A 21 -14.76 3.73 -2.48
N VAL A 22 -13.64 4.06 -1.82
CA VAL A 22 -12.39 3.30 -1.93
C VAL A 22 -11.93 2.86 -0.54
N TRP A 23 -11.65 1.56 -0.39
CA TRP A 23 -11.17 0.97 0.85
C TRP A 23 -9.65 0.86 0.86
N VAL A 24 -9.02 1.31 1.95
CA VAL A 24 -7.57 1.21 2.18
C VAL A 24 -7.31 0.44 3.47
N THR A 25 -6.81 -0.79 3.37
CA THR A 25 -6.40 -1.56 4.55
C THR A 25 -5.04 -1.05 5.06
N GLY A 26 -4.86 -1.05 6.39
CA GLY A 26 -3.65 -0.46 6.99
C GLY A 26 -3.57 1.06 6.83
N GLY A 27 -4.73 1.74 6.70
CA GLY A 27 -4.82 3.18 6.45
C GLY A 27 -4.41 4.10 7.61
N GLY A 28 -4.07 3.54 8.78
CA GLY A 28 -3.72 4.33 9.97
C GLY A 28 -2.28 4.85 10.02
N SER A 29 -1.40 4.49 9.08
CA SER A 29 0.01 4.93 9.06
C SER A 29 0.67 4.68 7.71
N GLY A 30 1.84 5.25 7.50
CA GLY A 30 2.72 4.95 6.37
C GLY A 30 2.05 5.19 5.01
N ILE A 31 2.37 4.32 4.06
CA ILE A 31 1.84 4.36 2.69
C ILE A 31 0.30 4.38 2.69
N GLY A 32 -0.35 3.54 3.52
CA GLY A 32 -1.81 3.47 3.57
C GLY A 32 -2.46 4.79 4.01
N ARG A 33 -1.87 5.49 4.99
CA ARG A 33 -2.32 6.83 5.40
C ARG A 33 -2.15 7.83 4.25
N CYS A 34 -1.00 7.82 3.58
CA CYS A 34 -0.74 8.70 2.44
C CYS A 34 -1.76 8.49 1.30
N VAL A 35 -2.02 7.24 0.92
CA VAL A 35 -3.01 6.86 -0.10
C VAL A 35 -4.43 7.32 0.29
N ALA A 36 -4.80 7.15 1.56
CA ALA A 36 -6.10 7.60 2.05
C ALA A 36 -6.28 9.12 1.90
N HIS A 37 -5.24 9.90 2.23
CA HIS A 37 -5.25 11.36 2.04
C HIS A 37 -5.33 11.76 0.56
N GLU A 38 -4.57 11.11 -0.33
CA GLU A 38 -4.61 11.42 -1.76
C GLU A 38 -5.98 11.11 -2.37
N LEU A 39 -6.54 9.92 -2.09
CA LEU A 39 -7.87 9.54 -2.57
C LEU A 39 -8.96 10.49 -2.07
N ALA A 40 -8.90 10.89 -0.79
CA ALA A 40 -9.84 11.85 -0.21
C ALA A 40 -9.72 13.24 -0.86
N ALA A 41 -8.49 13.73 -1.11
CA ALA A 41 -8.23 14.97 -1.83
C ALA A 41 -8.74 14.95 -3.28
N LEU A 42 -8.81 13.74 -3.87
CA LEU A 42 -9.37 13.51 -5.21
C LEU A 42 -10.89 13.25 -5.21
N GLY A 43 -11.55 13.42 -4.06
CA GLY A 43 -13.02 13.39 -3.94
C GLY A 43 -13.63 12.05 -3.55
N ALA A 44 -12.83 11.02 -3.28
CA ALA A 44 -13.34 9.73 -2.83
C ALA A 44 -13.97 9.82 -1.43
N GLN A 45 -14.98 8.98 -1.18
CA GLN A 45 -15.31 8.51 0.16
C GLN A 45 -14.30 7.43 0.54
N VAL A 46 -13.41 7.70 1.47
CA VAL A 46 -12.37 6.75 1.85
C VAL A 46 -12.82 5.91 3.05
N VAL A 47 -12.62 4.60 2.97
CA VAL A 47 -12.75 3.68 4.10
C VAL A 47 -11.35 3.24 4.51
N ILE A 48 -10.93 3.52 5.72
CA ILE A 48 -9.66 3.03 6.26
C ILE A 48 -9.87 1.94 7.28
N SER A 49 -9.05 0.89 7.24
CA SER A 49 -9.10 -0.17 8.26
C SER A 49 -7.74 -0.53 8.83
N GLY A 50 -7.76 -1.09 10.03
CA GLY A 50 -6.58 -1.52 10.76
C GLY A 50 -6.93 -1.91 12.20
N ARG A 51 -5.93 -2.29 13.01
CA ARG A 51 -6.16 -2.80 14.37
C ARG A 51 -6.19 -1.72 15.45
N SER A 52 -5.49 -0.57 15.25
CA SER A 52 -5.43 0.51 16.25
C SER A 52 -6.49 1.56 15.93
N VAL A 53 -7.50 1.64 16.80
CA VAL A 53 -8.58 2.63 16.75
C VAL A 53 -8.00 4.05 16.75
N GLU A 54 -7.04 4.32 17.64
CA GLU A 54 -6.46 5.65 17.83
C GLU A 54 -5.77 6.17 16.56
N LYS A 55 -5.02 5.27 15.85
CA LYS A 55 -4.37 5.64 14.60
C LYS A 55 -5.40 5.93 13.50
N LEU A 56 -6.44 5.13 13.43
CA LEU A 56 -7.51 5.30 12.44
C LEU A 56 -8.31 6.59 12.70
N GLN A 57 -8.67 6.86 13.95
CA GLN A 57 -9.38 8.09 14.32
C GLN A 57 -8.57 9.33 14.01
N ARG A 58 -7.25 9.30 14.29
CA ARG A 58 -6.35 10.39 13.94
C ARG A 58 -6.36 10.65 12.43
N VAL A 59 -6.20 9.62 11.60
CA VAL A 59 -6.18 9.79 10.13
C VAL A 59 -7.54 10.26 9.61
N GLN A 60 -8.64 9.78 10.18
CA GLN A 60 -9.97 10.27 9.84
C GLN A 60 -10.11 11.76 10.16
N ALA A 61 -9.64 12.20 11.33
CA ALA A 61 -9.66 13.62 11.71
C ALA A 61 -8.79 14.48 10.77
N GLU A 62 -7.57 14.02 10.45
CA GLU A 62 -6.68 14.69 9.51
C GLU A 62 -7.32 14.89 8.13
N ILE A 63 -7.99 13.86 7.62
CA ILE A 63 -8.70 13.92 6.32
C ILE A 63 -9.89 14.89 6.40
N ALA A 64 -10.63 14.90 7.51
CA ALA A 64 -11.74 15.84 7.71
C ALA A 64 -11.25 17.29 7.81
N GLU A 65 -10.13 17.55 8.50
CA GLU A 65 -9.47 18.85 8.55
C GLU A 65 -9.06 19.35 7.14
N ASP A 66 -8.64 18.45 6.26
CA ASP A 66 -8.28 18.73 4.87
C ASP A 66 -9.52 18.84 3.95
N GLY A 67 -10.75 18.74 4.49
CA GLY A 67 -12.01 18.84 3.77
C GLY A 67 -12.43 17.54 3.04
N GLY A 68 -11.74 16.43 3.26
CA GLY A 68 -12.06 15.14 2.68
C GLY A 68 -13.09 14.33 3.49
N ARG A 69 -13.49 13.17 2.95
CA ARG A 69 -14.44 12.26 3.60
C ARG A 69 -13.79 10.92 3.90
N CYS A 70 -13.81 10.52 5.17
CA CYS A 70 -13.23 9.27 5.62
C CYS A 70 -14.08 8.63 6.72
N ILE A 71 -14.25 7.33 6.64
CA ILE A 71 -14.78 6.50 7.74
C ILE A 71 -13.73 5.46 8.11
N HIS A 72 -13.71 5.03 9.35
CA HIS A 72 -12.78 4.02 9.80
C HIS A 72 -13.48 2.74 10.28
N ARG A 73 -12.79 1.59 10.17
CA ARG A 73 -13.22 0.28 10.66
C ARG A 73 -12.02 -0.37 11.36
N ALA A 74 -12.16 -0.62 12.65
CA ALA A 74 -11.12 -1.25 13.46
C ALA A 74 -11.34 -2.75 13.54
N PHE A 75 -10.56 -3.53 12.81
CA PHE A 75 -10.57 -5.00 12.84
C PHE A 75 -9.25 -5.57 12.33
N ASP A 76 -9.08 -6.87 12.52
CA ASP A 76 -7.95 -7.63 11.98
C ASP A 76 -8.36 -8.31 10.67
N ILE A 77 -7.65 -8.03 9.58
CA ILE A 77 -7.92 -8.64 8.27
C ILE A 77 -7.68 -10.16 8.25
N ARG A 78 -7.06 -10.73 9.29
CA ARG A 78 -6.85 -12.18 9.43
C ARG A 78 -8.08 -12.90 10.01
N ASP A 79 -9.02 -12.15 10.55
CA ASP A 79 -10.30 -12.65 11.08
C ASP A 79 -11.35 -12.58 9.96
N GLU A 80 -11.70 -13.75 9.42
CA GLU A 80 -12.61 -13.88 8.29
C GLU A 80 -14.01 -13.36 8.60
N ASP A 81 -14.54 -13.64 9.79
CA ASP A 81 -15.87 -13.18 10.20
C ASP A 81 -15.90 -11.67 10.37
N ALA A 82 -14.83 -11.09 10.95
CA ALA A 82 -14.70 -9.64 11.07
C ALA A 82 -14.59 -8.98 9.69
N VAL A 83 -13.84 -9.55 8.75
CA VAL A 83 -13.76 -9.05 7.36
C VAL A 83 -15.14 -9.05 6.73
N LYS A 84 -15.85 -10.19 6.76
CA LYS A 84 -17.18 -10.35 6.17
C LYS A 84 -18.19 -9.35 6.73
N ALA A 85 -18.24 -9.20 8.06
CA ALA A 85 -19.16 -8.30 8.73
C ALA A 85 -18.86 -6.82 8.42
N ASN A 86 -17.59 -6.42 8.43
CA ASN A 86 -17.23 -5.04 8.13
C ASN A 86 -17.46 -4.68 6.66
N VAL A 87 -17.20 -5.60 5.72
CA VAL A 87 -17.51 -5.39 4.30
C VAL A 87 -19.03 -5.20 4.13
N ALA A 88 -19.85 -6.06 4.72
CA ALA A 88 -21.31 -5.94 4.69
C ALA A 88 -21.81 -4.59 5.22
N SER A 89 -21.26 -4.15 6.36
CA SER A 89 -21.61 -2.85 6.95
C SER A 89 -21.28 -1.68 6.03
N VAL A 90 -20.08 -1.68 5.43
CA VAL A 90 -19.66 -0.58 4.54
C VAL A 90 -20.47 -0.58 3.24
N VAL A 91 -20.77 -1.74 2.67
CA VAL A 91 -21.62 -1.83 1.46
C VAL A 91 -23.03 -1.33 1.75
N ALA A 92 -23.60 -1.67 2.91
CA ALA A 92 -24.92 -1.16 3.32
C ALA A 92 -24.93 0.37 3.50
N GLU A 93 -23.84 0.97 4.02
CA GLU A 93 -23.73 2.41 4.23
C GLU A 93 -23.45 3.19 2.94
N SER A 94 -22.65 2.63 2.03
CA SER A 94 -22.08 3.33 0.86
C SER A 94 -22.73 2.93 -0.46
N GLY A 95 -23.59 1.92 -0.47
CA GLY A 95 -24.19 1.33 -1.68
C GLY A 95 -23.23 0.45 -2.47
N ALA A 96 -22.02 0.90 -2.71
CA ALA A 96 -20.99 0.13 -3.42
C ALA A 96 -19.57 0.52 -2.96
N VAL A 97 -18.63 -0.42 -3.08
CA VAL A 97 -17.19 -0.16 -2.94
C VAL A 97 -16.54 -0.35 -4.29
N HIS A 98 -15.96 0.73 -4.82
CA HIS A 98 -15.44 0.81 -6.19
C HIS A 98 -13.95 0.50 -6.28
N GLY A 99 -13.23 0.64 -5.17
CA GLY A 99 -11.80 0.39 -5.11
C GLY A 99 -11.33 -0.26 -3.81
N LEU A 100 -10.29 -1.10 -3.91
CA LEU A 100 -9.59 -1.68 -2.75
C LEU A 100 -8.09 -1.47 -2.89
N VAL A 101 -7.48 -0.96 -1.83
CA VAL A 101 -6.02 -0.96 -1.66
C VAL A 101 -5.68 -1.93 -0.53
N ASN A 102 -5.19 -3.11 -0.89
CA ASN A 102 -4.69 -4.13 0.04
C ASN A 102 -3.27 -3.76 0.49
N ASN A 103 -3.18 -2.79 1.40
CA ASN A 103 -1.92 -2.28 1.90
C ASN A 103 -1.54 -2.84 3.29
N ALA A 104 -2.50 -3.30 4.09
CA ALA A 104 -2.19 -3.88 5.40
C ALA A 104 -1.17 -5.01 5.29
N GLY A 105 -0.13 -4.93 6.09
CA GLY A 105 0.96 -5.89 6.06
C GLY A 105 1.94 -5.65 7.20
N GLY A 106 2.96 -6.48 7.25
CA GLY A 106 4.04 -6.36 8.22
C GLY A 106 4.97 -7.55 8.14
N GLN A 107 6.20 -7.35 8.59
CA GLN A 107 7.26 -8.34 8.55
C GLN A 107 8.31 -8.02 9.61
N PHE A 108 9.22 -8.94 9.85
CA PHE A 108 10.37 -8.75 10.71
C PHE A 108 11.61 -9.38 10.07
N PRO A 109 12.81 -8.79 10.25
CA PRO A 109 14.03 -9.38 9.72
C PRO A 109 14.49 -10.56 10.59
N ALA A 110 14.79 -11.69 9.95
CA ALA A 110 15.44 -12.85 10.58
C ALA A 110 16.08 -13.73 9.52
N PRO A 111 17.24 -14.37 9.79
CA PRO A 111 17.77 -15.41 8.94
C PRO A 111 16.75 -16.55 8.77
N MET A 112 16.67 -17.15 7.59
CA MET A 112 15.63 -18.13 7.25
C MET A 112 15.54 -19.27 8.27
N GLN A 113 16.67 -19.81 8.72
CA GLN A 113 16.73 -20.89 9.71
C GLN A 113 16.27 -20.49 11.11
N ALA A 114 16.20 -19.19 11.43
CA ALA A 114 15.75 -18.67 12.71
C ALA A 114 14.25 -18.30 12.72
N ILE A 115 13.58 -18.37 11.58
CA ILE A 115 12.14 -18.08 11.50
C ILE A 115 11.36 -19.26 12.04
N SER A 116 10.65 -19.08 13.15
CA SER A 116 9.74 -20.10 13.69
C SER A 116 8.53 -20.29 12.77
N LYS A 117 7.92 -21.50 12.80
CA LYS A 117 6.65 -21.75 12.10
C LYS A 117 5.59 -20.68 12.44
N LYS A 118 5.42 -20.34 13.72
CA LYS A 118 4.49 -19.29 14.18
C LYS A 118 4.79 -17.92 13.55
N GLY A 119 6.06 -17.55 13.45
CA GLY A 119 6.48 -16.31 12.82
C GLY A 119 6.24 -16.30 11.32
N PHE A 120 6.51 -17.41 10.65
CA PHE A 120 6.22 -17.60 9.22
C PHE A 120 4.72 -17.47 8.96
N ASP A 121 3.90 -18.26 9.68
CA ASP A 121 2.44 -18.26 9.54
C ASP A 121 1.83 -16.85 9.79
N ALA A 122 2.33 -16.13 10.80
CA ALA A 122 1.84 -14.78 11.12
C ALA A 122 2.07 -13.78 9.97
N VAL A 123 3.22 -13.86 9.30
CA VAL A 123 3.53 -12.98 8.17
C VAL A 123 2.73 -13.38 6.93
N VAL A 124 2.58 -14.67 6.65
CA VAL A 124 1.73 -15.17 5.55
C VAL A 124 0.27 -14.80 5.79
N ALA A 125 -0.25 -15.01 7.00
CA ALA A 125 -1.61 -14.64 7.34
C ALA A 125 -1.89 -13.14 7.14
N ASN A 126 -0.93 -12.27 7.48
CA ASN A 126 -1.09 -10.84 7.36
C ASN A 126 -0.90 -10.32 5.91
N ASN A 127 0.14 -10.82 5.20
CA ASN A 127 0.53 -10.27 3.89
C ASN A 127 -0.10 -11.00 2.69
N LEU A 128 -0.74 -12.15 2.90
CA LEU A 128 -1.36 -12.94 1.85
C LEU A 128 -2.80 -13.28 2.18
N THR A 129 -3.05 -14.06 3.25
CA THR A 129 -4.40 -14.57 3.56
C THR A 129 -5.37 -13.42 3.85
N GLY A 130 -4.98 -12.43 4.67
CA GLY A 130 -5.85 -11.28 4.97
C GLY A 130 -6.19 -10.45 3.73
N GLY A 131 -5.23 -10.24 2.84
CA GLY A 131 -5.47 -9.58 1.56
C GLY A 131 -6.43 -10.38 0.67
N PHE A 132 -6.28 -11.70 0.62
CA PHE A 132 -7.20 -12.58 -0.09
C PHE A 132 -8.63 -12.49 0.47
N LEU A 133 -8.81 -12.52 1.79
CA LEU A 133 -10.11 -12.38 2.43
C LEU A 133 -10.80 -11.05 2.08
N MET A 134 -10.06 -9.95 2.13
CA MET A 134 -10.57 -8.63 1.75
C MET A 134 -10.99 -8.57 0.29
N MET A 135 -10.17 -9.09 -0.63
CA MET A 135 -10.50 -9.14 -2.06
C MET A 135 -11.76 -9.97 -2.32
N ARG A 136 -11.82 -11.18 -1.74
CA ARG A 136 -12.93 -12.11 -1.93
C ARG A 136 -14.25 -11.53 -1.42
N GLU A 137 -14.25 -10.98 -0.20
CA GLU A 137 -15.48 -10.44 0.37
C GLU A 137 -15.97 -9.18 -0.35
N LEU A 138 -15.08 -8.28 -0.76
CA LEU A 138 -15.46 -7.12 -1.56
C LEU A 138 -15.93 -7.51 -2.95
N PHE A 139 -15.33 -8.52 -3.57
CA PHE A 139 -15.83 -9.04 -4.83
C PHE A 139 -17.26 -9.59 -4.67
N ASN A 140 -17.47 -10.51 -3.73
CA ASN A 140 -18.75 -11.19 -3.53
C ASN A 140 -19.88 -10.22 -3.14
N GLN A 141 -19.59 -9.21 -2.31
CA GLN A 141 -20.62 -8.35 -1.71
C GLN A 141 -20.84 -7.03 -2.48
N SER A 142 -19.94 -6.66 -3.41
CA SER A 142 -20.03 -5.39 -4.14
C SER A 142 -19.52 -5.50 -5.58
N MET A 143 -18.24 -5.83 -5.80
CA MET A 143 -17.61 -5.62 -7.09
C MET A 143 -18.09 -6.57 -8.18
N GLN A 144 -18.59 -7.76 -7.83
CA GLN A 144 -19.21 -8.67 -8.81
C GLN A 144 -20.38 -8.02 -9.56
N GLN A 145 -21.11 -7.13 -8.90
CA GLN A 145 -22.26 -6.44 -9.49
C GLN A 145 -21.90 -5.08 -10.08
N HIS A 146 -20.94 -4.37 -9.47
CA HIS A 146 -20.67 -2.96 -9.77
C HIS A 146 -19.35 -2.73 -10.51
N GLY A 147 -18.53 -3.77 -10.70
CA GLY A 147 -17.17 -3.60 -11.17
C GLY A 147 -16.27 -2.99 -10.11
N GLY A 148 -15.04 -2.62 -10.50
CA GLY A 148 -14.11 -1.95 -9.59
C GLY A 148 -12.65 -2.13 -9.93
N ALA A 149 -11.78 -1.65 -9.04
CA ALA A 149 -10.33 -1.78 -9.18
C ALA A 149 -9.68 -2.16 -7.85
N ILE A 150 -8.78 -3.13 -7.89
CA ILE A 150 -8.02 -3.60 -6.72
C ILE A 150 -6.54 -3.37 -6.96
N VAL A 151 -5.85 -2.82 -5.97
CA VAL A 151 -4.39 -2.69 -5.96
C VAL A 151 -3.82 -3.39 -4.74
N ASN A 152 -3.03 -4.43 -4.97
CA ASN A 152 -2.38 -5.21 -3.94
C ASN A 152 -0.98 -4.69 -3.66
N MET A 153 -0.62 -4.54 -2.38
CA MET A 153 0.73 -4.23 -1.96
C MET A 153 1.58 -5.51 -1.97
N THR A 154 2.62 -5.52 -2.78
CA THR A 154 3.67 -6.54 -2.75
C THR A 154 4.99 -5.93 -2.27
N ALA A 155 6.11 -6.39 -2.73
CA ALA A 155 7.44 -5.84 -2.50
C ALA A 155 8.37 -6.30 -3.63
N ASP A 156 9.58 -5.79 -3.65
CA ASP A 156 10.62 -6.36 -4.49
C ASP A 156 11.06 -7.72 -3.92
N PHE A 157 10.61 -8.81 -4.56
CA PHE A 157 10.90 -10.19 -4.17
C PHE A 157 11.53 -11.01 -5.30
N ARG A 158 11.68 -10.46 -6.51
CA ARG A 158 12.09 -11.20 -7.71
C ARG A 158 13.45 -11.86 -7.58
N ASN A 159 14.37 -11.22 -6.86
CA ASN A 159 15.71 -11.73 -6.58
C ASN A 159 15.79 -12.43 -5.21
N GLY A 160 14.64 -12.85 -4.64
CA GLY A 160 14.51 -13.31 -3.28
C GLY A 160 14.46 -12.17 -2.26
N MET A 161 14.15 -12.49 -1.00
CA MET A 161 14.16 -11.55 0.11
C MET A 161 15.04 -12.10 1.26
N PRO A 162 16.38 -12.04 1.13
CA PRO A 162 17.27 -12.46 2.20
C PRO A 162 16.97 -11.74 3.52
N GLY A 163 16.88 -12.49 4.62
CA GLY A 163 16.48 -11.96 5.92
C GLY A 163 14.97 -11.72 6.11
N MET A 164 14.14 -11.98 5.09
CA MET A 164 12.67 -11.82 5.13
C MET A 164 11.95 -12.87 4.28
N SER A 165 12.38 -14.13 4.31
CA SER A 165 11.88 -15.20 3.43
C SER A 165 10.36 -15.42 3.52
N HIS A 166 9.77 -15.31 4.73
CA HIS A 166 8.32 -15.37 4.94
C HIS A 166 7.57 -14.27 4.20
N SER A 167 8.14 -13.04 4.18
CA SER A 167 7.55 -11.93 3.44
C SER A 167 7.69 -12.15 1.93
N GLY A 168 8.86 -12.60 1.45
CA GLY A 168 9.08 -12.92 0.05
C GLY A 168 8.09 -13.96 -0.47
N ALA A 169 7.87 -15.04 0.29
CA ALA A 169 6.89 -16.07 -0.05
C ALA A 169 5.46 -15.52 -0.12
N ALA A 170 5.05 -14.72 0.89
CA ALA A 170 3.71 -14.12 0.92
C ALA A 170 3.49 -13.12 -0.22
N ARG A 171 4.48 -12.28 -0.54
CA ARG A 171 4.40 -11.27 -1.60
C ARG A 171 4.41 -11.89 -3.00
N SER A 172 5.16 -12.99 -3.20
CA SER A 172 5.09 -13.79 -4.43
C SER A 172 3.70 -14.41 -4.61
N GLY A 173 3.13 -14.97 -3.53
CA GLY A 173 1.76 -15.48 -3.51
C GLY A 173 0.73 -14.40 -3.86
N MET A 174 0.87 -13.20 -3.30
CA MET A 174 -0.03 -12.08 -3.61
C MET A 174 0.09 -11.64 -5.08
N SER A 175 1.29 -11.65 -5.68
CA SER A 175 1.45 -11.38 -7.11
C SER A 175 0.76 -12.43 -7.98
N ASN A 176 0.83 -13.71 -7.61
CA ASN A 176 0.11 -14.76 -8.31
C ASN A 176 -1.41 -14.62 -8.16
N LEU A 177 -1.92 -14.34 -6.94
CA LEU A 177 -3.34 -14.07 -6.71
C LEU A 177 -3.83 -12.85 -7.49
N THR A 178 -3.00 -11.82 -7.66
CA THR A 178 -3.32 -10.65 -8.49
C THR A 178 -3.59 -11.06 -9.93
N MET A 179 -2.74 -11.89 -10.53
CA MET A 179 -2.92 -12.39 -11.89
C MET A 179 -4.16 -13.28 -12.03
N THR A 180 -4.36 -14.18 -11.07
CA THR A 180 -5.51 -15.09 -11.05
C THR A 180 -6.82 -14.31 -10.95
N ALA A 181 -6.93 -13.40 -9.99
CA ALA A 181 -8.13 -12.59 -9.80
C ALA A 181 -8.39 -11.63 -10.99
N ALA A 182 -7.33 -11.09 -11.60
CA ALA A 182 -7.45 -10.26 -12.80
C ALA A 182 -8.10 -11.01 -13.96
N TYR A 183 -7.76 -12.28 -14.13
CA TYR A 183 -8.35 -13.14 -15.16
C TYR A 183 -9.79 -13.55 -14.82
N GLU A 184 -9.99 -14.08 -13.61
CA GLU A 184 -11.29 -14.63 -13.19
C GLU A 184 -12.38 -13.56 -13.06
N TRP A 185 -12.03 -12.35 -12.63
CA TRP A 185 -12.98 -11.28 -12.33
C TRP A 185 -13.15 -10.25 -13.46
N ALA A 186 -12.45 -10.45 -14.59
CA ALA A 186 -12.56 -9.56 -15.75
C ALA A 186 -13.99 -9.43 -16.27
N ALA A 187 -14.76 -10.54 -16.31
CA ALA A 187 -16.13 -10.54 -16.76
C ALA A 187 -17.09 -9.71 -15.88
N ALA A 188 -16.71 -9.47 -14.62
CA ALA A 188 -17.43 -8.59 -13.70
C ALA A 188 -16.97 -7.11 -13.82
N GLY A 189 -16.06 -6.79 -14.75
CA GLY A 189 -15.50 -5.43 -14.88
C GLY A 189 -14.53 -5.06 -13.76
N VAL A 190 -13.91 -6.04 -13.09
CA VAL A 190 -12.96 -5.81 -12.01
C VAL A 190 -11.53 -5.93 -12.53
N ARG A 191 -10.73 -4.88 -12.34
CA ARG A 191 -9.30 -4.87 -12.61
C ARG A 191 -8.53 -5.15 -11.32
N VAL A 192 -7.53 -6.02 -11.38
CA VAL A 192 -6.69 -6.35 -10.21
C VAL A 192 -5.23 -6.19 -10.59
N ASN A 193 -4.53 -5.27 -9.93
CA ASN A 193 -3.11 -5.03 -10.14
C ASN A 193 -2.36 -5.03 -8.81
N ALA A 194 -1.05 -4.99 -8.88
CA ALA A 194 -0.18 -4.87 -7.71
C ALA A 194 0.85 -3.77 -7.89
N VAL A 195 1.35 -3.26 -6.77
CA VAL A 195 2.54 -2.42 -6.71
C VAL A 195 3.61 -3.13 -5.89
N ALA A 196 4.87 -2.99 -6.29
CA ALA A 196 6.03 -3.57 -5.63
C ALA A 196 7.00 -2.44 -5.22
N PRO A 197 6.77 -1.79 -4.06
CA PRO A 197 7.69 -0.79 -3.55
C PRO A 197 9.02 -1.40 -3.12
N GLY A 198 10.10 -0.67 -3.37
CA GLY A 198 11.40 -0.92 -2.77
C GLY A 198 11.50 -0.29 -1.38
N TRP A 199 12.60 0.39 -1.10
CA TRP A 199 12.83 1.07 0.17
C TRP A 199 12.14 2.45 0.17
N VAL A 200 11.08 2.57 0.98
CA VAL A 200 10.27 3.78 1.12
C VAL A 200 10.45 4.38 2.51
N ALA A 201 10.76 5.67 2.58
CA ALA A 201 10.87 6.41 3.83
C ALA A 201 9.48 6.59 4.45
N SER A 202 9.06 5.63 5.25
CA SER A 202 7.77 5.61 5.95
C SER A 202 7.94 5.23 7.42
N SER A 203 6.94 5.52 8.24
CA SER A 203 6.94 5.17 9.67
C SER A 203 7.12 3.67 9.94
N GLY A 204 6.93 2.82 8.95
CA GLY A 204 7.25 1.39 9.05
C GLY A 204 8.73 1.11 9.30
N MET A 205 9.64 2.00 8.88
CA MET A 205 11.07 1.85 9.14
C MET A 205 11.44 1.94 10.63
N ASP A 206 10.69 2.71 11.40
CA ASP A 206 10.93 2.85 12.84
C ASP A 206 10.56 1.60 13.65
N THR A 207 9.86 0.65 13.03
CA THR A 207 9.51 -0.63 13.68
C THR A 207 10.64 -1.65 13.67
N TYR A 208 11.67 -1.43 12.85
CA TYR A 208 12.84 -2.31 12.80
C TYR A 208 13.80 -2.05 13.96
N GLY A 209 14.29 -3.14 14.57
CA GLY A 209 15.28 -3.09 15.66
C GLY A 209 16.63 -3.68 15.27
N GLY A 210 17.57 -3.68 16.23
CA GLY A 210 18.86 -4.34 16.09
C GLY A 210 19.70 -3.84 14.92
N ALA A 211 20.42 -4.74 14.25
CA ALA A 211 21.30 -4.42 13.12
C ALA A 211 20.54 -3.75 11.95
N MET A 212 19.28 -4.11 11.73
CA MET A 212 18.50 -3.52 10.65
C MET A 212 18.32 -2.01 10.82
N LYS A 213 18.08 -1.54 12.06
CA LYS A 213 17.98 -0.11 12.35
C LYS A 213 19.23 0.67 11.94
N GLN A 214 20.41 0.07 12.15
CA GLN A 214 21.70 0.67 11.76
C GLN A 214 21.91 0.68 10.23
N THR A 215 21.32 -0.29 9.53
CA THR A 215 21.46 -0.42 8.07
C THR A 215 20.54 0.53 7.30
N ILE A 216 19.38 0.89 7.85
CA ILE A 216 18.37 1.71 7.16
C ILE A 216 18.93 3.01 6.56
N PRO A 217 19.74 3.82 7.25
CA PRO A 217 20.33 5.06 6.67
C PRO A 217 21.22 4.81 5.47
N LEU A 218 21.76 3.60 5.34
CA LEU A 218 22.68 3.20 4.27
C LEU A 218 21.95 2.67 3.03
N LEU A 219 20.68 2.31 3.13
CA LEU A 219 19.92 1.66 2.05
C LEU A 219 19.89 2.48 0.77
N LYS A 220 19.85 3.81 0.87
CA LYS A 220 19.86 4.71 -0.31
C LYS A 220 21.06 4.51 -1.22
N ALA A 221 22.21 4.09 -0.69
CA ALA A 221 23.42 3.84 -1.46
C ALA A 221 23.32 2.61 -2.39
N HIS A 222 22.34 1.72 -2.11
CA HIS A 222 22.06 0.52 -2.90
C HIS A 222 20.91 0.72 -3.91
N VAL A 223 20.33 1.92 -3.97
CA VAL A 223 19.29 2.28 -4.94
C VAL A 223 19.93 3.07 -6.07
N PRO A 224 19.75 2.69 -7.35
CA PRO A 224 20.28 3.45 -8.49
C PRO A 224 19.92 4.92 -8.48
N MET A 225 18.70 5.28 -8.06
CA MET A 225 18.27 6.67 -7.89
C MET A 225 18.89 7.39 -6.68
N GLN A 226 19.77 6.74 -5.90
CA GLN A 226 20.56 7.27 -4.77
C GLN A 226 19.70 7.92 -3.65
N ARG A 227 18.45 7.52 -3.53
CA ARG A 227 17.52 7.95 -2.48
C ARG A 227 16.51 6.86 -2.15
N LEU A 228 15.82 7.02 -1.04
CA LEU A 228 14.62 6.25 -0.72
C LEU A 228 13.42 6.83 -1.47
N GLY A 229 12.41 5.99 -1.75
CA GLY A 229 11.12 6.44 -2.23
C GLY A 229 10.34 7.18 -1.14
N THR A 230 9.37 7.99 -1.53
CA THR A 230 8.41 8.62 -0.62
C THR A 230 7.09 7.86 -0.59
N GLU A 231 6.30 8.06 0.45
CA GLU A 231 4.93 7.53 0.52
C GLU A 231 4.07 8.07 -0.63
N ALA A 232 4.28 9.33 -1.02
CA ALA A 232 3.55 9.98 -2.12
C ALA A 232 3.87 9.37 -3.49
N GLU A 233 5.09 8.92 -3.75
CA GLU A 233 5.46 8.25 -5.00
C GLU A 233 4.77 6.89 -5.14
N VAL A 234 4.61 6.16 -4.03
CA VAL A 234 3.85 4.90 -4.03
C VAL A 234 2.35 5.17 -4.16
N SER A 235 1.84 6.20 -3.47
CA SER A 235 0.44 6.60 -3.52
C SER A 235 0.03 6.99 -4.94
N ALA A 236 0.80 7.81 -5.63
CA ALA A 236 0.51 8.23 -7.01
C ALA A 236 0.39 7.02 -7.97
N ALA A 237 1.24 6.02 -7.84
CA ALA A 237 1.16 4.79 -8.64
C ALA A 237 -0.10 3.96 -8.31
N ILE A 238 -0.49 3.86 -7.04
CA ILE A 238 -1.72 3.20 -6.61
C ILE A 238 -2.95 3.93 -7.18
N VAL A 239 -2.99 5.25 -7.05
CA VAL A 239 -4.06 6.10 -7.57
C VAL A 239 -4.19 5.97 -9.09
N PHE A 240 -3.07 5.96 -9.83
CA PHE A 240 -3.06 5.67 -11.27
C PHE A 240 -3.72 4.32 -11.58
N LEU A 241 -3.32 3.25 -10.90
CA LEU A 241 -3.86 1.90 -11.15
C LEU A 241 -5.34 1.77 -10.77
N LEU A 242 -5.83 2.53 -9.80
CA LEU A 242 -7.26 2.61 -9.48
C LEU A 242 -8.05 3.41 -10.51
N SER A 243 -7.44 4.40 -11.15
CA SER A 243 -8.09 5.36 -12.04
C SER A 243 -8.54 4.77 -13.37
N PRO A 244 -9.44 5.45 -14.12
CA PRO A 244 -9.80 5.08 -15.48
C PRO A 244 -8.63 5.09 -16.47
N ALA A 245 -7.53 5.81 -16.18
CA ALA A 245 -6.33 5.80 -17.02
C ALA A 245 -5.67 4.42 -17.12
N ALA A 246 -5.91 3.54 -16.14
CA ALA A 246 -5.47 2.15 -16.14
C ALA A 246 -6.55 1.15 -16.63
N ALA A 247 -7.54 1.60 -17.41
CA ALA A 247 -8.69 0.78 -17.82
C ALA A 247 -8.31 -0.51 -18.55
N PHE A 248 -7.17 -0.54 -19.23
CA PHE A 248 -6.69 -1.73 -19.95
C PHE A 248 -5.48 -2.40 -19.27
N ILE A 249 -5.24 -2.08 -17.98
CA ILE A 249 -4.17 -2.67 -17.17
C ILE A 249 -4.82 -3.55 -16.09
N SER A 250 -4.61 -4.88 -16.19
CA SER A 250 -5.06 -5.86 -15.20
C SER A 250 -4.07 -7.02 -15.14
N GLY A 251 -3.76 -7.51 -13.94
CA GLY A 251 -2.78 -8.57 -13.69
C GLY A 251 -1.32 -8.09 -13.60
N ALA A 252 -1.07 -6.79 -13.72
CA ALA A 252 0.28 -6.24 -13.70
C ALA A 252 0.79 -6.01 -12.26
N THR A 253 2.11 -6.14 -12.08
CA THR A 253 2.83 -5.66 -10.88
C THR A 253 3.76 -4.53 -11.29
N LEU A 254 3.49 -3.31 -10.81
CA LEU A 254 4.28 -2.13 -11.08
C LEU A 254 5.40 -1.98 -10.04
N GLN A 255 6.65 -1.99 -10.48
CA GLN A 255 7.82 -1.75 -9.62
C GLN A 255 7.94 -0.26 -9.28
N ILE A 256 8.16 0.04 -7.99
CA ILE A 256 8.32 1.42 -7.47
C ILE A 256 9.53 1.39 -6.53
N ASP A 257 10.71 1.18 -7.07
CA ASP A 257 11.90 0.83 -6.30
C ASP A 257 13.16 1.63 -6.66
N GLY A 258 13.03 2.63 -7.52
CA GLY A 258 14.18 3.41 -7.98
C GLY A 258 15.21 2.58 -8.75
N ALA A 259 14.74 1.52 -9.43
CA ALA A 259 15.54 0.53 -10.16
C ALA A 259 16.39 -0.40 -9.27
N ALA A 260 16.10 -0.47 -7.95
CA ALA A 260 16.88 -1.29 -7.02
C ALA A 260 16.84 -2.80 -7.33
N SER A 261 15.74 -3.27 -7.93
CA SER A 261 15.57 -4.68 -8.34
C SER A 261 16.31 -5.05 -9.61
N LEU A 262 16.89 -4.06 -10.32
CA LEU A 262 17.56 -4.28 -11.59
C LEU A 262 19.08 -4.31 -11.44
N GLY A 263 19.72 -5.07 -12.32
CA GLY A 263 21.18 -5.12 -12.39
C GLY A 263 21.86 -5.85 -11.22
N ASN A 264 23.18 -5.73 -11.17
CA ASN A 264 24.01 -6.30 -10.13
C ASN A 264 25.07 -5.28 -9.70
N THR A 265 24.91 -4.72 -8.51
CA THR A 265 25.81 -3.68 -7.97
C THR A 265 27.22 -4.17 -7.68
N GLY A 266 27.44 -5.49 -7.56
CA GLY A 266 28.76 -6.10 -7.42
C GLY A 266 29.57 -6.07 -8.72
N VAL A 267 28.91 -6.05 -9.88
CA VAL A 267 29.55 -5.98 -11.20
C VAL A 267 29.52 -4.56 -11.77
N TRP A 268 28.40 -3.87 -11.58
CA TRP A 268 28.17 -2.52 -12.09
C TRP A 268 27.97 -1.56 -10.90
N PRO A 269 29.04 -0.92 -10.41
CA PRO A 269 28.94 -0.03 -9.26
C PRO A 269 28.06 1.17 -9.59
N LEU A 270 27.23 1.56 -8.63
CA LEU A 270 26.33 2.71 -8.76
C LEU A 270 27.11 4.03 -8.65
N ALA A 271 26.93 4.90 -9.63
CA ALA A 271 27.47 6.26 -9.57
C ALA A 271 26.70 7.09 -8.52
N LYS A 272 27.43 7.80 -7.66
CA LYS A 272 26.83 8.75 -6.74
C LYS A 272 26.29 9.96 -7.48
N HIS A 273 25.06 10.37 -7.19
CA HIS A 273 24.44 11.56 -7.75
C HIS A 273 23.30 12.06 -6.86
N ASP A 274 22.83 13.27 -7.10
CA ASP A 274 21.72 13.95 -6.41
C ASP A 274 20.62 14.44 -7.37
N LYS A 275 20.62 13.94 -8.60
CA LYS A 275 19.75 14.41 -9.68
C LYS A 275 18.31 13.90 -9.55
N SER A 276 18.10 12.77 -8.87
CA SER A 276 16.77 12.22 -8.66
C SER A 276 16.06 12.98 -7.54
N LYS A 277 15.09 13.80 -7.90
CA LYS A 277 14.29 14.57 -6.93
C LYS A 277 13.04 13.77 -6.55
N PRO A 278 12.66 13.73 -5.25
CA PRO A 278 11.44 13.05 -4.81
C PRO A 278 10.19 13.85 -5.19
N PHE A 279 9.10 13.13 -5.42
CA PHE A 279 7.77 13.73 -5.40
C PHE A 279 7.29 13.84 -3.95
N ASP A 280 7.05 15.05 -3.50
CA ASP A 280 6.61 15.38 -2.14
C ASP A 280 5.20 15.99 -2.18
N GLY A 281 4.19 15.17 -2.48
CA GLY A 281 2.79 15.56 -2.54
C GLY A 281 2.09 15.50 -1.19
N PHE A 282 2.60 14.72 -0.24
CA PHE A 282 1.94 14.48 1.05
C PHE A 282 2.35 15.53 2.09
N HIS A 283 1.52 16.54 2.28
CA HIS A 283 1.77 17.66 3.20
C HIS A 283 1.88 17.26 4.69
N ARG A 284 1.38 16.08 5.07
CA ARG A 284 1.46 15.50 6.41
C ARG A 284 2.51 14.38 6.52
N ALA A 285 3.46 14.30 5.57
CA ALA A 285 4.55 13.32 5.62
C ALA A 285 5.40 13.49 6.89
N ILE A 286 5.81 12.37 7.48
CA ILE A 286 6.65 12.36 8.68
C ILE A 286 7.95 11.64 8.32
N THR A 287 9.08 12.32 8.43
CA THR A 287 10.39 11.69 8.29
C THR A 287 10.56 10.65 9.40
N PRO A 288 10.84 9.37 9.09
CA PRO A 288 11.12 8.36 10.09
C PRO A 288 12.25 8.77 11.03
N GLU A 289 12.13 8.42 12.31
CA GLU A 289 13.15 8.77 13.32
C GLU A 289 14.52 8.18 12.99
N VAL A 290 14.53 6.97 12.39
CA VAL A 290 15.77 6.29 11.97
C VAL A 290 16.51 7.01 10.82
N LEU A 291 15.89 7.96 10.15
CA LEU A 291 16.47 8.76 9.05
C LEU A 291 16.80 10.20 9.47
N LYS A 292 16.48 10.61 10.70
CA LYS A 292 16.87 11.88 11.30
C LYS A 292 18.29 11.81 11.85
#